data_89afcdb24451529a306864c808e6ec11
#
_entry.id   89afcdb24451529a306864c808e6ec11
#
_cell.length_a   1.000
_cell.length_b   1.000
_cell.length_c   1.000
_cell.angle_alpha   90.00
_cell.angle_beta   90.00
_cell.angle_gamma   90.00
#
_symmetry.space_group_name_H-M   'P 1'
#
loop_
_entity.id
_entity.type
_entity.pdbx_description
1 polymer ?
#
loop_
_entity_poly.entity_id
_entity_poly.type
_entity_poly.pdbx_seq_one_letter_code
_entity_poly.pdbx_strand_id
1 'polypeptide(L)'
;MTAYKIPDPNPDQGSEAQAMSADSMREPGEPQRIIGGEEYVRVDLWSASLRFQHWASVFLIVVMSATGWYIMDPFFGPDAATSAASGDTGYLMGIIRFIHITAGFLWCGVALARLFMLFFARGKQSRWRALLPFHSKADVKGLWDVTLYYAFLKKHAPLYIAHNPLQQLSYTGIYVLCLLQVLTGLALYGLYDQSNWFLMVLSYPIHWFGIPVVRLVHAVLMFLIWVFVVIHVYLAVRSDVVEKHGGISSMINGGMWLHRDAKPVDGERVGPPEKADRKGRRFRWARANRWTAK
;
A
#
# COMPACT_ATOMS: atom_id res chain seq x y z
N MET A 1 23.64 -56.26 -14.93
CA MET A 1 22.44 -55.51 -14.44
C MET A 1 22.32 -55.80 -12.93
N THR A 2 22.90 -54.92 -12.14
CA THR A 2 22.90 -55.00 -10.67
C THR A 2 21.75 -54.16 -10.17
N ALA A 3 20.76 -54.78 -9.59
CA ALA A 3 19.60 -54.11 -9.02
C ALA A 3 20.04 -53.24 -7.83
N TYR A 4 19.71 -51.97 -7.88
CA TYR A 4 19.89 -51.01 -6.79
C TYR A 4 18.88 -51.36 -5.69
N LYS A 5 19.38 -51.83 -4.55
CA LYS A 5 18.57 -52.14 -3.36
C LYS A 5 18.27 -50.85 -2.63
N ILE A 6 17.03 -50.38 -2.66
CA ILE A 6 16.54 -49.28 -1.87
C ILE A 6 16.67 -49.65 -0.40
N PRO A 7 17.32 -48.82 0.45
CA PRO A 7 17.33 -49.07 1.90
C PRO A 7 15.92 -48.85 2.47
N ASP A 8 15.54 -49.76 3.37
CA ASP A 8 14.28 -49.65 4.10
C ASP A 8 14.19 -48.35 4.87
N PRO A 9 13.11 -47.60 4.72
CA PRO A 9 12.90 -46.40 5.53
C PRO A 9 12.34 -46.82 6.89
N ASN A 10 13.16 -46.83 7.91
CA ASN A 10 12.65 -46.59 9.26
C ASN A 10 13.07 -45.21 9.72
N PRO A 11 12.35 -44.16 9.31
CA PRO A 11 12.69 -42.76 9.63
C PRO A 11 12.04 -42.28 10.94
N ASP A 12 11.21 -43.12 11.62
CA ASP A 12 10.27 -42.56 12.60
C ASP A 12 10.88 -42.21 13.95
N GLN A 13 11.99 -42.80 14.34
CA GLN A 13 12.61 -42.45 15.63
C GLN A 13 13.51 -41.22 15.61
N GLY A 14 14.13 -40.90 14.47
CA GLY A 14 14.94 -39.72 14.32
C GLY A 14 14.13 -38.44 14.09
N SER A 15 13.02 -38.59 13.35
CA SER A 15 12.15 -37.47 13.03
C SER A 15 11.29 -37.03 14.22
N GLU A 16 10.81 -37.97 15.04
CA GLU A 16 10.04 -37.65 16.25
C GLU A 16 10.91 -36.99 17.34
N ALA A 17 12.15 -37.44 17.53
CA ALA A 17 13.06 -36.79 18.48
C ALA A 17 13.51 -35.39 18.04
N GLN A 18 13.69 -35.16 16.73
CA GLN A 18 13.94 -33.83 16.19
C GLN A 18 12.72 -32.94 16.21
N ALA A 19 11.53 -33.47 15.93
CA ALA A 19 10.26 -32.74 16.04
C ALA A 19 9.95 -32.38 17.51
N MET A 20 10.15 -33.29 18.46
CA MET A 20 10.01 -32.99 19.90
C MET A 20 11.05 -31.97 20.40
N SER A 21 12.28 -32.01 19.94
CA SER A 21 13.31 -31.03 20.28
C SER A 21 13.01 -29.64 19.71
N ALA A 22 12.47 -29.58 18.47
CA ALA A 22 12.04 -28.36 17.86
C ALA A 22 10.79 -27.77 18.54
N ASP A 23 9.87 -28.61 19.00
CA ASP A 23 8.64 -28.21 19.69
C ASP A 23 8.88 -27.67 21.09
N SER A 24 9.89 -28.20 21.80
CA SER A 24 10.29 -27.70 23.13
C SER A 24 10.98 -26.33 23.10
N MET A 25 11.42 -25.86 21.94
CA MET A 25 12.01 -24.52 21.75
C MET A 25 11.00 -23.48 21.26
N ARG A 26 9.74 -23.85 21.09
CA ARG A 26 8.69 -22.95 20.59
C ARG A 26 8.16 -22.08 21.71
N GLU A 27 8.14 -20.78 21.48
CA GLU A 27 7.33 -19.86 22.31
C GLU A 27 5.84 -20.18 22.04
N PRO A 28 5.04 -20.45 23.10
CA PRO A 28 3.61 -20.75 22.91
C PRO A 28 2.89 -19.54 22.31
N GLY A 29 2.37 -19.67 21.10
CA GLY A 29 1.48 -18.66 20.48
C GLY A 29 1.99 -17.91 19.24
N GLU A 30 3.21 -18.19 18.75
CA GLU A 30 3.64 -17.65 17.46
C GLU A 30 3.11 -18.49 16.28
N PRO A 31 2.33 -17.91 15.34
CA PRO A 31 1.89 -18.65 14.16
C PRO A 31 3.08 -18.95 13.26
N GLN A 32 3.42 -20.20 13.13
CA GLN A 32 4.51 -20.70 12.29
C GLN A 32 3.96 -21.57 11.17
N ARG A 33 4.69 -21.63 10.06
CA ARG A 33 4.38 -22.48 8.92
C ARG A 33 5.64 -23.12 8.38
N ILE A 34 5.61 -24.43 8.18
CA ILE A 34 6.70 -25.18 7.54
C ILE A 34 6.33 -25.43 6.09
N ILE A 35 7.15 -24.97 5.15
CA ILE A 35 6.97 -25.19 3.71
C ILE A 35 8.29 -25.72 3.17
N GLY A 36 8.28 -26.96 2.65
CA GLY A 36 9.49 -27.56 2.08
C GLY A 36 10.64 -27.78 3.08
N GLY A 37 10.32 -27.90 4.39
CA GLY A 37 11.32 -28.04 5.45
C GLY A 37 11.87 -26.71 5.99
N GLU A 38 11.45 -25.58 5.44
CA GLU A 38 11.84 -24.23 5.91
C GLU A 38 10.79 -23.63 6.82
N GLU A 39 11.22 -22.99 7.91
CA GLU A 39 10.32 -22.35 8.86
C GLU A 39 10.04 -20.91 8.47
N TYR A 40 8.74 -20.55 8.43
CA TYR A 40 8.25 -19.20 8.19
C TYR A 40 7.53 -18.68 9.42
N VAL A 41 7.76 -17.42 9.74
CA VAL A 41 7.11 -16.70 10.83
C VAL A 41 6.19 -15.65 10.26
N ARG A 42 4.97 -15.55 10.81
CA ARG A 42 4.02 -14.52 10.42
C ARG A 42 4.36 -13.19 11.10
N VAL A 43 4.53 -12.16 10.29
CA VAL A 43 4.74 -10.79 10.76
C VAL A 43 3.51 -9.94 10.43
N ASP A 44 2.82 -9.44 11.46
CA ASP A 44 1.67 -8.56 11.29
C ASP A 44 2.15 -7.13 10.97
N LEU A 45 1.86 -6.67 9.75
CA LEU A 45 2.31 -5.38 9.21
C LEU A 45 1.22 -4.33 9.22
N TRP A 46 0.02 -4.69 8.75
CA TRP A 46 -1.02 -3.74 8.41
C TRP A 46 -2.19 -3.82 9.38
N SER A 47 -2.46 -2.70 10.08
CA SER A 47 -3.65 -2.60 10.91
C SER A 47 -4.93 -2.70 10.08
N ALA A 48 -6.02 -3.19 10.69
CA ALA A 48 -7.31 -3.30 10.02
C ALA A 48 -7.79 -1.94 9.47
N SER A 49 -7.56 -0.85 10.20
CA SER A 49 -7.91 0.50 9.76
C SER A 49 -7.15 0.91 8.50
N LEU A 50 -5.86 0.58 8.39
CA LEU A 50 -5.06 0.90 7.21
C LEU A 50 -5.54 0.13 5.98
N ARG A 51 -5.84 -1.16 6.15
CA ARG A 51 -6.37 -2.04 5.09
C ARG A 51 -7.75 -1.57 4.61
N PHE A 52 -8.63 -1.22 5.53
CA PHE A 52 -9.93 -0.65 5.19
C PHE A 52 -9.79 0.65 4.38
N GLN A 53 -8.93 1.58 4.83
CA GLN A 53 -8.68 2.83 4.10
C GLN A 53 -8.12 2.59 2.69
N HIS A 54 -7.21 1.62 2.55
CA HIS A 54 -6.66 1.25 1.24
C HIS A 54 -7.77 0.77 0.30
N TRP A 55 -8.59 -0.20 0.70
CA TRP A 55 -9.63 -0.74 -0.16
C TRP A 55 -10.77 0.25 -0.42
N ALA A 56 -11.13 1.05 0.58
CA ALA A 56 -12.07 2.15 0.39
C ALA A 56 -11.55 3.18 -0.64
N SER A 57 -10.25 3.53 -0.56
CA SER A 57 -9.62 4.42 -1.55
C SER A 57 -9.60 3.82 -2.95
N VAL A 58 -9.27 2.53 -3.09
CA VAL A 58 -9.33 1.83 -4.39
C VAL A 58 -10.71 1.93 -5.00
N PHE A 59 -11.75 1.59 -4.24
CA PHE A 59 -13.13 1.65 -4.71
C PHE A 59 -13.54 3.07 -5.12
N LEU A 60 -13.29 4.05 -4.25
CA LEU A 60 -13.68 5.44 -4.51
C LEU A 60 -12.90 6.06 -5.69
N ILE A 61 -11.61 5.74 -5.86
CA ILE A 61 -10.83 6.20 -7.03
C ILE A 61 -11.42 5.64 -8.32
N VAL A 62 -11.82 4.37 -8.35
CA VAL A 62 -12.47 3.77 -9.53
C VAL A 62 -13.78 4.48 -9.85
N VAL A 63 -14.65 4.69 -8.84
CA VAL A 63 -15.92 5.37 -9.02
C VAL A 63 -15.73 6.82 -9.50
N MET A 64 -14.84 7.59 -8.85
CA MET A 64 -14.54 8.97 -9.24
C MET A 64 -13.93 9.07 -10.63
N SER A 65 -13.07 8.12 -11.01
CA SER A 65 -12.45 8.13 -12.34
C SER A 65 -13.47 7.81 -13.43
N ALA A 66 -14.32 6.80 -13.24
CA ALA A 66 -15.34 6.44 -14.21
C ALA A 66 -16.36 7.59 -14.39
N THR A 67 -16.83 8.17 -13.29
CA THR A 67 -17.76 9.30 -13.33
C THR A 67 -17.10 10.58 -13.84
N GLY A 68 -15.85 10.85 -13.47
CA GLY A 68 -15.07 11.99 -13.93
C GLY A 68 -14.79 11.93 -15.42
N TRP A 69 -14.49 10.74 -15.95
CA TRP A 69 -14.33 10.54 -17.40
C TRP A 69 -15.62 10.88 -18.15
N TYR A 70 -16.77 10.34 -17.68
CA TYR A 70 -18.06 10.67 -18.28
C TYR A 70 -18.38 12.18 -18.21
N ILE A 71 -18.06 12.85 -17.09
CA ILE A 71 -18.28 14.31 -16.95
C ILE A 71 -17.39 15.09 -17.94
N MET A 72 -16.18 14.59 -18.22
CA MET A 72 -15.25 15.24 -19.15
C MET A 72 -15.69 15.09 -20.61
N ASP A 73 -16.14 13.90 -20.98
CA ASP A 73 -16.57 13.56 -22.34
C ASP A 73 -17.73 12.54 -22.28
N PRO A 74 -19.00 13.00 -22.30
CA PRO A 74 -20.16 12.13 -22.29
C PRO A 74 -20.23 11.28 -23.57
N PHE A 75 -20.03 9.97 -23.45
CA PHE A 75 -19.93 9.05 -24.59
C PHE A 75 -21.17 8.17 -24.80
N PHE A 76 -22.16 8.26 -23.91
CA PHE A 76 -23.46 7.58 -24.03
C PHE A 76 -24.59 8.36 -23.35
N GLY A 77 -25.83 7.99 -23.66
CA GLY A 77 -27.03 8.59 -23.06
C GLY A 77 -27.40 9.95 -23.67
N PRO A 78 -28.39 10.64 -23.07
CA PRO A 78 -28.94 11.90 -23.60
C PRO A 78 -27.92 13.05 -23.68
N ASP A 79 -26.88 13.01 -22.85
CA ASP A 79 -25.85 14.06 -22.79
C ASP A 79 -24.73 13.84 -23.84
N ALA A 80 -24.73 12.73 -24.58
CA ALA A 80 -23.75 12.48 -25.64
C ALA A 80 -24.02 13.39 -26.84
N ALA A 81 -22.95 13.84 -27.52
CA ALA A 81 -23.04 14.78 -28.64
C ALA A 81 -24.00 14.34 -29.75
N THR A 82 -24.15 13.02 -29.97
CA THR A 82 -25.07 12.45 -30.98
C THR A 82 -26.54 12.51 -30.58
N SER A 83 -26.87 12.60 -29.30
CA SER A 83 -28.24 12.67 -28.78
C SER A 83 -28.70 14.10 -28.49
N ALA A 84 -27.79 15.07 -28.46
CA ALA A 84 -28.13 16.48 -28.28
C ALA A 84 -29.13 17.02 -29.33
N ALA A 85 -29.14 16.42 -30.51
CA ALA A 85 -30.11 16.77 -31.56
C ALA A 85 -31.55 16.26 -31.31
N SER A 86 -31.75 15.32 -30.38
CA SER A 86 -33.08 14.73 -30.11
C SER A 86 -33.92 15.54 -29.13
N GLY A 87 -33.36 16.57 -28.48
CA GLY A 87 -34.09 17.38 -27.47
C GLY A 87 -34.37 16.62 -26.16
N ASP A 88 -33.83 15.42 -26.00
CA ASP A 88 -33.99 14.62 -24.79
C ASP A 88 -33.05 15.11 -23.71
N THR A 89 -33.57 15.82 -22.71
CA THR A 89 -32.85 16.35 -21.55
C THR A 89 -32.90 15.37 -20.40
N GLY A 90 -32.14 14.26 -20.49
CA GLY A 90 -32.07 13.29 -19.40
C GLY A 90 -31.33 13.82 -18.17
N TYR A 91 -31.68 13.25 -17.02
CA TYR A 91 -31.01 13.58 -15.73
C TYR A 91 -29.67 12.85 -15.52
N LEU A 92 -29.18 12.13 -16.54
CA LEU A 92 -28.00 11.24 -16.38
C LEU A 92 -26.76 12.02 -15.94
N MET A 93 -26.43 13.14 -16.56
CA MET A 93 -25.31 13.99 -16.18
C MET A 93 -25.43 14.47 -14.73
N GLY A 94 -26.65 14.83 -14.29
CA GLY A 94 -26.93 15.22 -12.91
C GLY A 94 -26.62 14.08 -11.92
N ILE A 95 -27.08 12.87 -12.24
CA ILE A 95 -26.81 11.67 -11.43
C ILE A 95 -25.31 11.37 -11.36
N ILE A 96 -24.61 11.39 -12.51
CA ILE A 96 -23.19 11.11 -12.57
C ILE A 96 -22.40 12.16 -11.77
N ARG A 97 -22.74 13.44 -11.88
CA ARG A 97 -22.12 14.50 -11.05
C ARG A 97 -22.39 14.30 -9.56
N PHE A 98 -23.60 13.93 -9.21
CA PHE A 98 -23.95 13.63 -7.81
C PHE A 98 -23.13 12.49 -7.25
N ILE A 99 -22.96 11.38 -8.01
CA ILE A 99 -22.13 10.23 -7.61
C ILE A 99 -20.66 10.66 -7.48
N HIS A 100 -20.15 11.42 -8.45
CA HIS A 100 -18.77 11.91 -8.45
C HIS A 100 -18.46 12.77 -7.22
N ILE A 101 -19.29 13.75 -6.94
CA ILE A 101 -19.12 14.68 -5.82
C ILE A 101 -19.28 13.94 -4.49
N THR A 102 -20.28 13.06 -4.36
CA THR A 102 -20.50 12.26 -3.15
C THR A 102 -19.29 11.35 -2.88
N ALA A 103 -18.81 10.64 -3.90
CA ALA A 103 -17.62 9.80 -3.78
C ALA A 103 -16.37 10.64 -3.42
N GLY A 104 -16.24 11.84 -3.96
CA GLY A 104 -15.18 12.79 -3.64
C GLY A 104 -15.19 13.20 -2.16
N PHE A 105 -16.35 13.54 -1.60
CA PHE A 105 -16.47 13.86 -0.17
C PHE A 105 -16.22 12.66 0.73
N LEU A 106 -16.69 11.47 0.36
CA LEU A 106 -16.37 10.23 1.08
C LEU A 106 -14.86 9.97 1.07
N TRP A 107 -14.22 10.19 -0.06
CA TRP A 107 -12.76 10.05 -0.16
C TRP A 107 -12.01 11.11 0.67
N CYS A 108 -12.49 12.35 0.75
CA CYS A 108 -11.96 13.36 1.67
C CYS A 108 -12.04 12.89 3.12
N GLY A 109 -13.14 12.22 3.52
CA GLY A 109 -13.26 11.60 4.83
C GLY A 109 -12.20 10.53 5.09
N VAL A 110 -11.94 9.66 4.10
CA VAL A 110 -10.87 8.66 4.17
C VAL A 110 -9.49 9.33 4.26
N ALA A 111 -9.26 10.41 3.48
CA ALA A 111 -8.01 11.17 3.51
C ALA A 111 -7.76 11.84 4.87
N LEU A 112 -8.81 12.44 5.48
CA LEU A 112 -8.75 13.01 6.82
C LEU A 112 -8.45 11.94 7.89
N ALA A 113 -9.11 10.79 7.80
CA ALA A 113 -8.80 9.65 8.67
C ALA A 113 -7.35 9.18 8.51
N ARG A 114 -6.83 9.17 7.28
CA ARG A 114 -5.42 8.86 7.00
C ARG A 114 -4.48 9.92 7.58
N LEU A 115 -4.80 11.19 7.42
CA LEU A 115 -4.05 12.29 8.01
C LEU A 115 -4.00 12.18 9.53
N PHE A 116 -5.11 11.89 10.17
CA PHE A 116 -5.16 11.61 11.61
C PHE A 116 -4.23 10.45 11.99
N MET A 117 -4.25 9.36 11.24
CA MET A 117 -3.39 8.20 11.51
C MET A 117 -1.89 8.51 11.35
N LEU A 118 -1.50 9.44 10.47
CA LEU A 118 -0.08 9.84 10.34
C LEU A 118 0.51 10.35 11.65
N PHE A 119 -0.29 10.98 12.49
CA PHE A 119 0.17 11.55 13.77
C PHE A 119 -0.13 10.63 14.96
N PHE A 120 -1.28 9.98 14.99
CA PHE A 120 -1.82 9.31 16.16
C PHE A 120 -1.82 7.77 16.10
N ALA A 121 -1.52 7.15 14.96
CA ALA A 121 -1.47 5.71 14.86
C ALA A 121 -0.39 5.09 15.74
N ARG A 122 -0.68 3.92 16.31
CA ARG A 122 0.27 3.14 17.11
C ARG A 122 1.31 2.43 16.25
N GLY A 123 0.94 2.01 15.04
CA GLY A 123 1.83 1.30 14.10
C GLY A 123 2.83 2.24 13.43
N LYS A 124 4.12 1.90 13.43
CA LYS A 124 5.19 2.68 12.80
C LYS A 124 4.94 2.92 11.31
N GLN A 125 4.40 1.93 10.58
CA GLN A 125 4.10 1.99 9.14
C GLN A 125 2.97 2.95 8.78
N SER A 126 2.12 3.30 9.76
CA SER A 126 1.02 4.24 9.57
C SER A 126 1.42 5.69 9.83
N ARG A 127 2.59 5.92 10.43
CA ARG A 127 3.06 7.25 10.86
C ARG A 127 3.78 8.00 9.74
N TRP A 128 3.86 9.33 9.88
CA TRP A 128 4.51 10.24 8.93
C TRP A 128 5.98 9.88 8.62
N ARG A 129 6.71 9.29 9.60
CA ARG A 129 8.08 8.84 9.40
C ARG A 129 8.22 7.72 8.37
N ALA A 130 7.15 6.97 8.10
CA ALA A 130 7.16 5.93 7.07
C ALA A 130 7.01 6.50 5.64
N LEU A 131 6.77 7.80 5.49
CA LEU A 131 6.60 8.43 4.18
C LEU A 131 7.91 8.84 3.53
N LEU A 132 8.89 9.29 4.31
CA LEU A 132 10.13 9.87 3.77
C LEU A 132 11.35 8.99 4.09
N PRO A 133 12.14 8.56 3.10
CA PRO A 133 13.31 7.72 3.29
C PRO A 133 14.61 8.51 3.53
N PHE A 134 14.56 9.63 4.25
CA PHE A 134 15.71 10.53 4.39
C PHE A 134 16.16 10.72 5.85
N HIS A 135 15.94 9.69 6.70
CA HIS A 135 16.28 9.80 8.12
C HIS A 135 17.74 9.45 8.42
N SER A 136 18.39 8.69 7.53
CA SER A 136 19.78 8.29 7.68
C SER A 136 20.52 8.19 6.33
N LYS A 137 21.86 8.20 6.37
CA LYS A 137 22.69 7.93 5.17
C LYS A 137 22.44 6.50 4.62
N ALA A 138 22.04 5.57 5.48
CA ALA A 138 21.71 4.20 5.09
C ALA A 138 20.42 4.17 4.27
N ASP A 139 19.43 5.01 4.56
CA ASP A 139 18.17 5.10 3.81
C ASP A 139 18.42 5.62 2.38
N VAL A 140 19.25 6.66 2.25
CA VAL A 140 19.64 7.21 0.93
C VAL A 140 20.39 6.18 0.11
N LYS A 141 21.34 5.44 0.72
CA LYS A 141 22.03 4.33 0.05
C LYS A 141 21.05 3.23 -0.34
N GLY A 142 20.13 2.88 0.56
CA GLY A 142 19.06 1.90 0.30
C GLY A 142 18.16 2.32 -0.86
N LEU A 143 17.80 3.60 -0.95
CA LEU A 143 17.03 4.16 -2.06
C LEU A 143 17.76 3.95 -3.40
N TRP A 144 19.07 4.24 -3.44
CA TRP A 144 19.89 4.03 -4.62
C TRP A 144 20.00 2.56 -4.99
N ASP A 145 20.24 1.69 -4.02
CA ASP A 145 20.37 0.24 -4.21
C ASP A 145 19.08 -0.39 -4.75
N VAL A 146 17.93 0.01 -4.22
CA VAL A 146 16.61 -0.44 -4.68
C VAL A 146 16.29 0.10 -6.08
N THR A 147 16.63 1.36 -6.36
CA THR A 147 16.45 1.96 -7.70
C THR A 147 17.27 1.20 -8.75
N LEU A 148 18.54 0.89 -8.46
CA LEU A 148 19.39 0.09 -9.35
C LEU A 148 18.83 -1.34 -9.56
N TYR A 149 18.21 -1.94 -8.54
CA TYR A 149 17.56 -3.24 -8.68
C TYR A 149 16.37 -3.19 -9.64
N TYR A 150 15.49 -2.20 -9.49
CA TYR A 150 14.35 -2.03 -10.40
C TYR A 150 14.76 -1.58 -11.81
N ALA A 151 15.92 -0.93 -11.95
CA ALA A 151 16.55 -0.62 -13.24
C ALA A 151 17.28 -1.83 -13.86
N PHE A 152 17.19 -3.03 -13.25
CA PHE A 152 17.87 -4.26 -13.68
C PHE A 152 19.40 -4.21 -13.66
N LEU A 153 19.99 -3.25 -12.95
CA LEU A 153 21.43 -3.09 -12.79
C LEU A 153 22.00 -3.85 -11.58
N LYS A 154 21.14 -4.29 -10.65
CA LYS A 154 21.48 -5.17 -9.53
C LYS A 154 20.64 -6.44 -9.54
N LYS A 155 21.28 -7.58 -9.16
CA LYS A 155 20.62 -8.91 -9.16
C LYS A 155 19.73 -9.16 -7.95
N HIS A 156 20.05 -8.55 -6.81
CA HIS A 156 19.33 -8.77 -5.54
C HIS A 156 18.87 -7.45 -4.94
N ALA A 157 17.61 -7.42 -4.48
CA ALA A 157 17.08 -6.31 -3.71
C ALA A 157 17.47 -6.48 -2.23
N PRO A 158 17.79 -5.40 -1.52
CA PRO A 158 17.84 -5.45 -0.07
C PRO A 158 16.45 -5.74 0.50
N LEU A 159 16.36 -6.68 1.45
CA LEU A 159 15.09 -7.04 2.09
C LEU A 159 14.68 -5.97 3.11
N TYR A 160 13.49 -5.43 2.95
CA TYR A 160 12.81 -4.56 3.91
C TYR A 160 11.54 -5.23 4.41
N ILE A 161 11.21 -5.09 5.69
CA ILE A 161 10.02 -5.75 6.27
C ILE A 161 8.73 -5.11 5.76
N ALA A 162 8.62 -3.78 5.79
CA ALA A 162 7.38 -3.10 5.43
C ALA A 162 7.46 -2.37 4.08
N HIS A 163 8.26 -1.30 4.04
CA HIS A 163 8.41 -0.48 2.85
C HIS A 163 9.88 -0.19 2.58
N ASN A 164 10.32 -0.48 1.37
CA ASN A 164 11.64 -0.03 0.94
C ASN A 164 11.64 1.50 0.68
N PRO A 165 12.81 2.16 0.67
CA PRO A 165 12.90 3.61 0.49
C PRO A 165 12.27 4.14 -0.79
N LEU A 166 12.29 3.37 -1.90
CA LEU A 166 11.65 3.76 -3.15
C LEU A 166 10.11 3.72 -3.03
N GLN A 167 9.57 2.72 -2.33
CA GLN A 167 8.14 2.65 -2.03
C GLN A 167 7.70 3.83 -1.15
N GLN A 168 8.48 4.19 -0.12
CA GLN A 168 8.18 5.36 0.73
C GLN A 168 8.10 6.64 -0.09
N LEU A 169 9.04 6.88 -1.00
CA LEU A 169 9.03 8.05 -1.88
C LEU A 169 7.83 8.04 -2.83
N SER A 170 7.50 6.87 -3.39
CA SER A 170 6.34 6.70 -4.27
C SER A 170 5.02 6.98 -3.54
N TYR A 171 4.89 6.54 -2.29
CA TYR A 171 3.71 6.84 -1.47
C TYR A 171 3.62 8.31 -1.09
N THR A 172 4.73 8.99 -0.87
CA THR A 172 4.73 10.45 -0.69
C THR A 172 4.26 11.14 -1.96
N GLY A 173 4.74 10.73 -3.13
CA GLY A 173 4.32 11.25 -4.42
C GLY A 173 2.81 11.09 -4.65
N ILE A 174 2.25 9.90 -4.42
CA ILE A 174 0.80 9.69 -4.60
C ILE A 174 -0.04 10.53 -3.61
N TYR A 175 0.42 10.74 -2.37
CA TYR A 175 -0.30 11.61 -1.44
C TYR A 175 -0.32 13.07 -1.90
N VAL A 176 0.77 13.56 -2.51
CA VAL A 176 0.79 14.90 -3.11
C VAL A 176 -0.18 14.98 -4.29
N LEU A 177 -0.19 13.99 -5.20
CA LEU A 177 -1.14 13.95 -6.32
C LEU A 177 -2.59 13.93 -5.81
N CYS A 178 -2.88 13.11 -4.81
CA CYS A 178 -4.21 13.03 -4.21
C CYS A 178 -4.63 14.34 -3.52
N LEU A 179 -3.71 15.03 -2.83
CA LEU A 179 -3.97 16.34 -2.25
C LEU A 179 -4.32 17.36 -3.32
N LEU A 180 -3.55 17.43 -4.41
CA LEU A 180 -3.82 18.33 -5.54
C LEU A 180 -5.15 17.98 -6.22
N GLN A 181 -5.49 16.68 -6.34
CA GLN A 181 -6.76 16.22 -6.87
C GLN A 181 -7.95 16.72 -6.04
N VAL A 182 -7.83 16.65 -4.70
CA VAL A 182 -8.85 17.19 -3.78
C VAL A 182 -8.95 18.70 -3.90
N LEU A 183 -7.83 19.40 -3.86
CA LEU A 183 -7.83 20.87 -3.92
C LEU A 183 -8.46 21.40 -5.22
N THR A 184 -8.13 20.78 -6.36
CA THR A 184 -8.70 21.16 -7.66
C THR A 184 -10.17 20.77 -7.75
N GLY A 185 -10.57 19.61 -7.21
CA GLY A 185 -11.96 19.18 -7.13
C GLY A 185 -12.83 20.09 -6.25
N LEU A 186 -12.34 20.46 -5.08
CA LEU A 186 -13.02 21.42 -4.18
C LEU A 186 -13.10 22.81 -4.79
N ALA A 187 -12.06 23.24 -5.52
CA ALA A 187 -12.11 24.52 -6.24
C ALA A 187 -13.21 24.53 -7.28
N LEU A 188 -13.37 23.47 -8.07
CA LEU A 188 -14.47 23.34 -9.04
C LEU A 188 -15.83 23.25 -8.35
N TYR A 189 -15.93 22.53 -7.23
CA TYR A 189 -17.14 22.47 -6.44
C TYR A 189 -17.54 23.84 -5.85
N GLY A 190 -16.57 24.64 -5.43
CA GLY A 190 -16.78 25.97 -4.88
C GLY A 190 -17.50 26.93 -5.82
N LEU A 191 -17.51 26.66 -7.13
CA LEU A 191 -18.27 27.46 -8.10
C LEU A 191 -19.80 27.32 -7.99
N TYR A 192 -20.27 26.33 -7.22
CA TYR A 192 -21.71 26.05 -7.07
C TYR A 192 -22.48 27.22 -6.47
N ASP A 193 -21.93 27.90 -5.46
CA ASP A 193 -22.55 29.05 -4.82
C ASP A 193 -21.48 30.05 -4.33
N GLN A 194 -21.31 31.12 -5.09
CA GLN A 194 -20.34 32.18 -4.81
C GLN A 194 -20.85 33.18 -3.76
N SER A 195 -22.13 33.10 -3.34
CA SER A 195 -22.64 33.89 -2.22
C SER A 195 -22.22 33.33 -0.86
N ASN A 196 -21.91 32.03 -0.81
CA ASN A 196 -21.39 31.37 0.37
C ASN A 196 -19.88 31.62 0.49
N TRP A 197 -19.48 32.30 1.57
CA TRP A 197 -18.07 32.67 1.79
C TRP A 197 -17.11 31.48 1.78
N PHE A 198 -17.54 30.32 2.30
CA PHE A 198 -16.72 29.11 2.36
C PHE A 198 -16.47 28.53 0.95
N LEU A 199 -17.52 28.46 0.13
CA LEU A 199 -17.42 27.98 -1.25
C LEU A 199 -16.62 28.97 -2.13
N MET A 200 -16.77 30.27 -1.89
CA MET A 200 -15.98 31.29 -2.53
C MET A 200 -14.48 31.11 -2.22
N VAL A 201 -14.11 30.83 -0.96
CA VAL A 201 -12.71 30.57 -0.57
C VAL A 201 -12.19 29.31 -1.23
N LEU A 202 -12.98 28.23 -1.30
CA LEU A 202 -12.57 26.98 -1.99
C LEU A 202 -12.31 27.21 -3.48
N SER A 203 -13.07 28.09 -4.14
CA SER A 203 -12.90 28.41 -5.56
C SER A 203 -11.73 29.37 -5.86
N TYR A 204 -11.01 29.85 -4.85
CA TYR A 204 -9.97 30.86 -5.02
C TYR A 204 -8.90 30.50 -6.08
N PRO A 205 -8.44 29.25 -6.21
CA PRO A 205 -7.50 28.87 -7.27
C PRO A 205 -8.02 29.14 -8.68
N ILE A 206 -9.34 29.15 -8.88
CA ILE A 206 -9.97 29.44 -10.18
C ILE A 206 -9.84 30.91 -10.54
N HIS A 207 -9.83 31.81 -9.56
CA HIS A 207 -9.61 33.24 -9.82
C HIS A 207 -8.21 33.53 -10.34
N TRP A 208 -7.22 32.71 -9.97
CA TRP A 208 -5.85 32.87 -10.45
C TRP A 208 -5.58 32.21 -11.80
N PHE A 209 -6.10 31.00 -12.00
CA PHE A 209 -5.74 30.15 -13.14
C PHE A 209 -6.87 30.04 -14.18
N GLY A 210 -8.09 30.41 -13.83
CA GLY A 210 -9.26 30.22 -14.67
C GLY A 210 -9.83 28.80 -14.62
N ILE A 211 -11.13 28.69 -14.92
CA ILE A 211 -11.85 27.39 -14.93
C ILE A 211 -11.22 26.37 -15.88
N PRO A 212 -10.84 26.69 -17.14
CA PRO A 212 -10.28 25.71 -18.06
C PRO A 212 -9.00 25.08 -17.55
N VAL A 213 -8.10 25.87 -16.94
CA VAL A 213 -6.82 25.37 -16.43
C VAL A 213 -7.04 24.46 -15.23
N VAL A 214 -7.89 24.83 -14.27
CA VAL A 214 -8.17 23.99 -13.10
C VAL A 214 -8.86 22.67 -13.50
N ARG A 215 -9.77 22.70 -14.49
CA ARG A 215 -10.37 21.48 -15.05
C ARG A 215 -9.33 20.59 -15.74
N LEU A 216 -8.44 21.18 -16.55
CA LEU A 216 -7.37 20.44 -17.21
C LEU A 216 -6.43 19.79 -16.17
N VAL A 217 -6.01 20.54 -15.16
CA VAL A 217 -5.13 20.03 -14.10
C VAL A 217 -5.83 18.88 -13.35
N HIS A 218 -7.11 19.04 -12.98
CA HIS A 218 -7.89 17.99 -12.31
C HIS A 218 -7.96 16.70 -13.16
N ALA A 219 -8.18 16.81 -14.46
CA ALA A 219 -8.18 15.68 -15.38
C ALA A 219 -6.79 15.03 -15.52
N VAL A 220 -5.74 15.83 -15.70
CA VAL A 220 -4.36 15.32 -15.82
C VAL A 220 -3.92 14.60 -14.54
N LEU A 221 -4.24 15.13 -13.37
CA LEU A 221 -3.95 14.48 -12.10
C LEU A 221 -4.63 13.09 -11.99
N MET A 222 -5.86 12.94 -12.49
CA MET A 222 -6.52 11.63 -12.57
C MET A 222 -5.69 10.63 -13.39
N PHE A 223 -5.20 11.02 -14.58
CA PHE A 223 -4.35 10.14 -15.40
C PHE A 223 -3.03 9.81 -14.71
N LEU A 224 -2.40 10.76 -14.01
CA LEU A 224 -1.17 10.50 -13.24
C LEU A 224 -1.41 9.52 -12.10
N ILE A 225 -2.56 9.61 -11.41
CA ILE A 225 -2.97 8.63 -10.40
C ILE A 225 -3.12 7.24 -11.03
N TRP A 226 -3.71 7.13 -12.23
CA TRP A 226 -3.83 5.84 -12.93
C TRP A 226 -2.48 5.27 -13.37
N VAL A 227 -1.54 6.11 -13.84
CA VAL A 227 -0.16 5.67 -14.12
C VAL A 227 0.46 5.06 -12.87
N PHE A 228 0.31 5.73 -11.71
CA PHE A 228 0.76 5.18 -10.44
C PHE A 228 0.06 3.84 -10.12
N VAL A 229 -1.27 3.74 -10.24
CA VAL A 229 -2.03 2.52 -9.94
C VAL A 229 -1.55 1.34 -10.79
N VAL A 230 -1.36 1.53 -12.09
CA VAL A 230 -0.87 0.47 -13.00
C VAL A 230 0.52 -0.01 -12.58
N ILE A 231 1.45 0.92 -12.34
CA ILE A 231 2.81 0.59 -11.88
C ILE A 231 2.75 -0.09 -10.50
N HIS A 232 1.95 0.41 -9.59
CA HIS A 232 1.80 -0.15 -8.24
C HIS A 232 1.29 -1.59 -8.27
N VAL A 233 0.22 -1.86 -9.03
CA VAL A 233 -0.34 -3.22 -9.17
C VAL A 233 0.69 -4.16 -9.80
N TYR A 234 1.37 -3.72 -10.88
CA TYR A 234 2.42 -4.52 -11.50
C TYR A 234 3.54 -4.87 -10.52
N LEU A 235 4.05 -3.88 -9.76
CA LEU A 235 5.13 -4.12 -8.81
C LEU A 235 4.68 -4.98 -7.62
N ALA A 236 3.44 -4.83 -7.16
CA ALA A 236 2.88 -5.67 -6.10
C ALA A 236 2.77 -7.14 -6.54
N VAL A 237 2.25 -7.40 -7.74
CA VAL A 237 2.17 -8.76 -8.30
C VAL A 237 3.56 -9.33 -8.52
N ARG A 238 4.47 -8.56 -9.10
CA ARG A 238 5.85 -9.00 -9.34
C ARG A 238 6.56 -9.37 -8.03
N SER A 239 6.46 -8.53 -6.99
CA SER A 239 7.05 -8.81 -5.69
C SER A 239 6.45 -10.08 -5.08
N ASP A 240 5.14 -10.26 -5.14
CA ASP A 240 4.47 -11.44 -4.57
C ASP A 240 4.88 -12.74 -5.28
N VAL A 241 5.04 -12.71 -6.61
CA VAL A 241 5.47 -13.87 -7.42
C VAL A 241 6.95 -14.20 -7.19
N VAL A 242 7.83 -13.18 -7.11
CA VAL A 242 9.28 -13.37 -7.02
C VAL A 242 9.71 -13.66 -5.58
N GLU A 243 9.21 -12.89 -4.61
CA GLU A 243 9.62 -12.96 -3.21
C GLU A 243 8.81 -13.99 -2.41
N LYS A 244 7.60 -14.34 -2.87
CA LYS A 244 6.70 -15.35 -2.28
C LYS A 244 6.35 -15.13 -0.80
N HIS A 245 6.41 -13.89 -0.34
CA HIS A 245 6.13 -13.51 1.06
C HIS A 245 4.65 -13.26 1.33
N GLY A 246 3.78 -13.29 0.32
CA GLY A 246 2.35 -13.01 0.46
C GLY A 246 2.05 -11.52 0.64
N GLY A 247 2.75 -10.65 -0.09
CA GLY A 247 2.59 -9.20 -0.02
C GLY A 247 1.17 -8.74 -0.34
N ILE A 248 0.57 -9.26 -1.42
CA ILE A 248 -0.82 -8.94 -1.80
C ILE A 248 -1.80 -9.44 -0.75
N SER A 249 -1.65 -10.68 -0.29
CA SER A 249 -2.54 -11.26 0.72
C SER A 249 -2.43 -10.51 2.05
N SER A 250 -1.30 -9.87 2.35
CA SER A 250 -1.11 -9.07 3.55
C SER A 250 -2.04 -7.84 3.61
N MET A 251 -2.41 -7.29 2.46
CA MET A 251 -3.41 -6.21 2.38
C MET A 251 -4.85 -6.67 2.64
N ILE A 252 -5.08 -7.98 2.74
CA ILE A 252 -6.37 -8.59 3.12
C ILE A 252 -6.32 -9.06 4.57
N ASN A 253 -5.30 -9.88 4.92
CA ASN A 253 -5.21 -10.57 6.22
C ASN A 253 -4.34 -9.84 7.26
N GLY A 254 -3.58 -8.81 6.88
CA GLY A 254 -2.76 -7.96 7.75
C GLY A 254 -1.32 -8.37 7.94
N GLY A 255 -0.95 -9.60 7.60
CA GLY A 255 0.40 -10.13 7.83
C GLY A 255 1.01 -10.79 6.62
N MET A 256 2.33 -10.87 6.60
CA MET A 256 3.11 -11.61 5.61
C MET A 256 3.94 -12.70 6.29
N TRP A 257 4.41 -13.66 5.49
CA TRP A 257 5.24 -14.75 5.96
C TRP A 257 6.69 -14.50 5.57
N LEU A 258 7.58 -14.45 6.54
CA LEU A 258 9.01 -14.28 6.32
C LEU A 258 9.75 -15.54 6.80
N HIS A 259 10.80 -15.91 6.06
CA HIS A 259 11.69 -16.97 6.50
C HIS A 259 12.27 -16.62 7.87
N ARG A 260 12.37 -17.59 8.77
CA ARG A 260 12.82 -17.39 10.15
C ARG A 260 14.20 -16.73 10.25
N ASP A 261 15.09 -17.08 9.33
CA ASP A 261 16.45 -16.56 9.27
C ASP A 261 16.61 -15.31 8.40
N ALA A 262 15.50 -14.72 7.94
CA ALA A 262 15.54 -13.51 7.13
C ALA A 262 16.21 -12.36 7.88
N LYS A 263 17.14 -11.66 7.20
CA LYS A 263 17.91 -10.52 7.75
C LYS A 263 17.50 -9.25 7.02
N PRO A 264 16.44 -8.57 7.45
CA PRO A 264 16.04 -7.32 6.84
C PRO A 264 17.05 -6.20 7.13
N VAL A 265 17.17 -5.26 6.20
CA VAL A 265 18.11 -4.12 6.26
C VAL A 265 17.71 -3.12 7.35
N ASP A 266 16.42 -3.02 7.66
CA ASP A 266 15.86 -2.15 8.71
C ASP A 266 16.13 -2.65 10.15
N GLY A 267 17.00 -3.65 10.30
CA GLY A 267 17.69 -3.97 11.55
C GLY A 267 16.97 -4.87 12.52
N GLU A 268 15.77 -5.35 12.20
CA GLU A 268 15.05 -6.31 13.07
C GLU A 268 15.16 -7.73 12.50
N ARG A 269 15.68 -8.67 13.30
CA ARG A 269 15.68 -10.09 12.96
C ARG A 269 14.28 -10.67 13.12
N VAL A 270 13.88 -11.53 12.18
CA VAL A 270 12.58 -12.20 12.14
C VAL A 270 12.60 -13.52 12.91
N GLY A 271 13.75 -14.04 13.30
CA GLY A 271 13.90 -15.33 13.96
C GLY A 271 14.41 -15.26 15.41
N PRO A 272 14.55 -16.43 16.08
CA PRO A 272 15.07 -16.50 17.43
C PRO A 272 16.43 -15.82 17.57
N PRO A 273 16.78 -15.28 18.76
CA PRO A 273 18.11 -14.74 18.97
C PRO A 273 19.12 -15.87 18.75
N GLU A 274 20.14 -15.59 17.93
CA GLU A 274 21.32 -16.40 17.89
C GLU A 274 21.82 -16.59 19.34
N LYS A 275 22.16 -17.86 19.71
CA LYS A 275 22.55 -18.25 21.08
C LYS A 275 23.33 -17.13 21.74
N ALA A 276 22.87 -16.73 22.94
CA ALA A 276 23.41 -15.61 23.69
C ALA A 276 24.93 -15.50 23.53
N ASP A 277 25.41 -14.31 23.12
CA ASP A 277 26.81 -13.95 23.14
C ASP A 277 27.43 -14.41 24.47
N ARG A 278 28.65 -14.95 24.45
CA ARG A 278 29.38 -15.43 25.63
C ARG A 278 29.43 -14.45 26.81
N LYS A 279 28.90 -13.23 26.64
CA LYS A 279 28.77 -12.18 27.66
C LYS A 279 27.39 -12.10 28.33
N GLY A 280 26.49 -13.08 28.10
CA GLY A 280 25.21 -13.18 28.85
C GLY A 280 24.20 -12.06 28.59
N ARG A 281 24.40 -11.21 27.59
CA ARG A 281 23.43 -10.19 27.21
C ARG A 281 22.28 -10.86 26.47
N ARG A 282 21.16 -11.05 27.19
CA ARG A 282 19.89 -11.46 26.59
C ARG A 282 19.45 -10.37 25.61
N PHE A 283 19.60 -10.60 24.32
CA PHE A 283 18.92 -9.80 23.32
C PHE A 283 17.41 -9.97 23.55
N ARG A 284 16.72 -8.87 23.88
CA ARG A 284 15.26 -8.87 23.97
C ARG A 284 14.73 -9.13 22.59
N TRP A 285 13.97 -10.20 22.43
CA TRP A 285 13.19 -10.49 21.24
C TRP A 285 12.44 -9.23 20.79
N ALA A 286 12.59 -8.82 19.56
CA ALA A 286 11.57 -8.04 18.91
C ALA A 286 10.37 -8.97 18.77
N ARG A 287 9.43 -8.90 19.72
CA ARG A 287 8.16 -9.61 19.56
C ARG A 287 7.59 -9.22 18.21
N ALA A 288 7.15 -10.19 17.39
CA ALA A 288 6.48 -9.96 16.11
C ALA A 288 5.35 -8.92 16.22
N ASN A 289 4.81 -8.72 17.42
CA ASN A 289 3.78 -7.74 17.76
C ASN A 289 4.29 -6.34 18.11
N ARG A 290 5.59 -6.04 18.07
CA ARG A 290 6.07 -4.68 18.39
C ARG A 290 5.96 -3.68 17.24
N TRP A 291 5.68 -4.12 16.06
CA TRP A 291 5.34 -3.22 14.98
C TRP A 291 3.99 -2.51 15.20
N THR A 292 3.14 -3.06 16.08
CA THR A 292 1.85 -2.46 16.47
C THR A 292 1.87 -1.73 17.81
N ALA A 293 2.90 -1.90 18.66
CA ALA A 293 2.95 -1.35 20.00
C ALA A 293 4.26 -0.61 20.28
N LYS A 294 4.36 0.61 19.82
CA LYS A 294 5.01 1.81 20.42
C LYS A 294 5.16 2.91 19.39
#